data_0e061229d43cde9f4fc6a49514bedae0
#
_entry.id   0e061229d43cde9f4fc6a49514bedae0
#
_cell.length_a   1.000
_cell.length_b   1.000
_cell.length_c   1.000
_cell.angle_alpha   90.00
_cell.angle_beta   90.00
_cell.angle_gamma   90.00
#
_symmetry.space_group_name_H-M   'P 1'
#
loop_
_entity.id
_entity.type
_entity.pdbx_description
1 polymer ?
#
loop_
_entity_poly.entity_id
_entity_poly.type
_entity_poly.pdbx_seq_one_letter_code
_entity_poly.pdbx_strand_id
1 'polypeptide(L)'
;MLLYERSGNLFVPFVLRRPDLPDHPGQVALPGGTVKEGEDAWRAAAREVEEEIGVGAAYLEPLGAGESLYTAVSNFHVVPFVARLTAPEAIFNHDPGELVGILEVPLDRLLDKGAWVVGPQEWMGELFEWEGSTIWGLTGRLLADLLPRFRKALAL
;
A
#
# COMPACT_ATOMS: atom_id res chain seq x y z
N MET A 1 2.91 -1.75 3.42
CA MET A 1 1.81 -0.92 3.97
C MET A 1 2.39 -0.03 5.06
N LEU A 2 2.42 1.29 4.83
CA LEU A 2 2.88 2.28 5.79
C LEU A 2 1.69 2.78 6.63
N LEU A 3 1.88 2.90 7.94
CA LEU A 3 0.93 3.51 8.85
C LEU A 3 1.49 4.84 9.37
N TYR A 4 0.69 5.87 9.37
CA TYR A 4 1.04 7.13 10.01
C TYR A 4 -0.15 7.73 10.75
N GLU A 5 0.15 8.54 11.75
CA GLU A 5 -0.86 9.21 12.56
C GLU A 5 -1.03 10.67 12.12
N ARG A 6 -2.30 11.10 12.02
CA ARG A 6 -2.65 12.50 11.83
C ARG A 6 -3.91 12.81 12.62
N SER A 7 -3.81 13.77 13.54
CA SER A 7 -4.91 14.20 14.41
C SER A 7 -5.58 13.07 15.20
N GLY A 8 -4.77 12.12 15.70
CA GLY A 8 -5.24 10.99 16.51
C GLY A 8 -5.83 9.82 15.70
N ASN A 9 -5.79 9.87 14.37
CA ASN A 9 -6.26 8.81 13.49
C ASN A 9 -5.11 8.21 12.70
N LEU A 10 -5.18 6.90 12.45
CA LEU A 10 -4.23 6.19 11.60
C LEU A 10 -4.67 6.23 10.14
N PHE A 11 -3.72 6.47 9.27
CA PHE A 11 -3.90 6.49 7.82
C PHE A 11 -2.92 5.55 7.13
N VAL A 12 -3.28 5.14 5.92
CA VAL A 12 -2.44 4.39 4.99
C VAL A 12 -2.29 5.21 3.70
N PRO A 13 -1.06 5.60 3.30
CA PRO A 13 -0.83 6.23 2.02
C PRO A 13 -0.76 5.15 0.92
N PHE A 14 -1.47 5.40 -0.17
CA PHE A 14 -1.37 4.66 -1.42
C PHE A 14 -0.84 5.58 -2.50
N VAL A 15 -0.10 5.03 -3.44
CA VAL A 15 0.36 5.74 -4.64
C VAL A 15 -0.67 5.60 -5.75
N LEU A 16 -0.94 6.70 -6.45
CA LEU A 16 -1.78 6.72 -7.64
C LEU A 16 -0.88 6.84 -8.86
N ARG A 17 -0.76 5.75 -9.60
CA ARG A 17 0.10 5.67 -10.79
C ARG A 17 -0.44 6.52 -11.93
N ARG A 18 0.47 7.09 -12.72
CA ARG A 18 0.09 7.86 -13.90
C ARG A 18 -0.67 6.98 -14.92
N PRO A 19 -1.72 7.52 -15.57
CA PRO A 19 -2.50 6.76 -16.55
C PRO A 19 -1.77 6.52 -17.89
N ASP A 20 -0.67 7.22 -18.14
CA ASP A 20 0.14 7.12 -19.36
C ASP A 20 1.35 6.17 -19.23
N LEU A 21 1.51 5.49 -18.10
CA LEU A 21 2.56 4.49 -17.91
C LEU A 21 2.23 3.18 -18.66
N PRO A 22 3.27 2.47 -19.18
CA PRO A 22 3.07 1.20 -19.87
C PRO A 22 2.58 0.08 -18.93
N ASP A 23 3.01 0.13 -17.65
CA ASP A 23 2.70 -0.88 -16.66
C ASP A 23 1.78 -0.32 -15.58
N HIS A 24 0.64 -1.01 -15.35
CA HIS A 24 -0.34 -0.68 -14.31
C HIS A 24 -0.85 0.77 -14.33
N PRO A 25 -1.27 1.31 -15.52
CA PRO A 25 -1.70 2.69 -15.66
C PRO A 25 -2.90 3.01 -14.76
N GLY A 26 -2.84 4.13 -14.05
CA GLY A 26 -3.94 4.63 -13.21
C GLY A 26 -4.28 3.77 -11.99
N GLN A 27 -3.49 2.75 -11.67
CA GLN A 27 -3.76 1.88 -10.53
C GLN A 27 -3.38 2.53 -9.20
N VAL A 28 -4.15 2.19 -8.18
CA VAL A 28 -3.85 2.52 -6.78
C VAL A 28 -3.05 1.36 -6.17
N ALA A 29 -1.88 1.65 -5.62
CA ALA A 29 -1.01 0.64 -5.05
C ALA A 29 -0.45 1.07 -3.69
N LEU A 30 -0.04 0.10 -2.88
CA LEU A 30 0.87 0.36 -1.77
C LEU A 30 2.25 0.75 -2.36
N PRO A 31 2.99 1.69 -1.75
CA PRO A 31 4.35 1.98 -2.17
C PRO A 31 5.20 0.72 -2.18
N GLY A 32 5.96 0.51 -3.24
CA GLY A 32 6.82 -0.66 -3.36
C GLY A 32 7.25 -0.98 -4.79
N GLY A 33 8.29 -1.78 -4.92
CA GLY A 33 8.85 -2.15 -6.20
C GLY A 33 9.74 -3.38 -6.14
N THR A 34 10.63 -3.52 -7.11
CA THR A 34 11.46 -4.70 -7.32
C THR A 34 12.72 -4.65 -6.45
N VAL A 35 13.07 -5.80 -5.86
CA VAL A 35 14.34 -5.98 -5.14
C VAL A 35 15.51 -5.88 -6.12
N LYS A 36 16.48 -5.02 -5.83
CA LYS A 36 17.71 -4.85 -6.61
C LYS A 36 18.81 -5.83 -6.15
N GLU A 37 19.82 -6.04 -6.96
CA GLU A 37 20.95 -6.91 -6.62
C GLU A 37 21.64 -6.44 -5.31
N GLY A 38 21.87 -7.36 -4.39
CA GLY A 38 22.49 -7.06 -3.09
C GLY A 38 21.57 -6.44 -2.04
N GLU A 39 20.28 -6.28 -2.35
CA GLU A 39 19.27 -5.70 -1.48
C GLU A 39 18.38 -6.81 -0.90
N ASP A 40 18.01 -6.72 0.37
CA ASP A 40 16.93 -7.55 0.93
C ASP A 40 15.56 -6.92 0.67
N ALA A 41 14.49 -7.70 0.84
CA ALA A 41 13.14 -7.28 0.52
C ALA A 41 12.66 -6.08 1.40
N TRP A 42 13.09 -5.99 2.66
CA TRP A 42 12.75 -4.86 3.51
C TRP A 42 13.44 -3.57 3.03
N ARG A 43 14.73 -3.65 2.70
CA ARG A 43 15.47 -2.51 2.17
C ARG A 43 14.89 -2.03 0.85
N ALA A 44 14.49 -2.96 -0.03
CA ALA A 44 13.78 -2.63 -1.26
C ALA A 44 12.49 -1.85 -0.97
N ALA A 45 11.64 -2.37 -0.07
CA ALA A 45 10.40 -1.70 0.30
C ALA A 45 10.64 -0.30 0.89
N ALA A 46 11.66 -0.14 1.74
CA ALA A 46 12.00 1.16 2.34
C ALA A 46 12.53 2.16 1.30
N ARG A 47 13.37 1.71 0.37
CA ARG A 47 13.89 2.53 -0.75
C ARG A 47 12.75 3.00 -1.66
N GLU A 48 11.82 2.11 -2.03
CA GLU A 48 10.68 2.47 -2.87
C GLU A 48 9.77 3.50 -2.18
N VAL A 49 9.55 3.38 -0.86
CA VAL A 49 8.82 4.39 -0.07
C VAL A 49 9.52 5.74 -0.15
N GLU A 50 10.85 5.79 -0.09
CA GLU A 50 11.60 7.03 -0.23
C GLU A 50 11.54 7.59 -1.66
N GLU A 51 11.72 6.75 -2.68
CA GLU A 51 11.67 7.13 -4.10
C GLU A 51 10.26 7.62 -4.50
N GLU A 52 9.21 6.90 -4.12
CA GLU A 52 7.83 7.18 -4.56
C GLU A 52 7.12 8.28 -3.76
N ILE A 53 7.31 8.33 -2.43
CA ILE A 53 6.56 9.25 -1.55
C ILE A 53 7.42 10.13 -0.64
N GLY A 54 8.75 10.10 -0.82
CA GLY A 54 9.67 11.01 -0.14
C GLY A 54 9.92 10.75 1.33
N VAL A 55 9.58 9.55 1.84
CA VAL A 55 9.78 9.19 3.24
C VAL A 55 11.06 8.39 3.41
N GLY A 56 12.08 9.00 4.02
CA GLY A 56 13.38 8.37 4.25
C GLY A 56 13.29 7.12 5.14
N ALA A 57 14.10 6.11 4.80
CA ALA A 57 14.12 4.81 5.50
C ALA A 57 14.35 4.91 7.02
N ALA A 58 15.07 5.95 7.49
CA ALA A 58 15.32 6.19 8.92
C ALA A 58 14.03 6.48 9.73
N TYR A 59 12.95 6.87 9.07
CA TYR A 59 11.65 7.13 9.70
C TYR A 59 10.69 5.95 9.62
N LEU A 60 11.13 4.81 9.08
CA LEU A 60 10.30 3.62 8.94
C LEU A 60 10.62 2.60 10.04
N GLU A 61 9.68 2.39 10.93
CA GLU A 61 9.76 1.33 11.95
C GLU A 61 9.02 0.08 11.44
N PRO A 62 9.73 -1.04 11.16
CA PRO A 62 9.07 -2.26 10.72
C PRO A 62 8.24 -2.88 11.86
N LEU A 63 6.98 -3.19 11.58
CA LEU A 63 6.08 -3.86 12.50
C LEU A 63 5.93 -5.36 12.18
N GLY A 64 6.18 -5.77 10.94
CA GLY A 64 6.10 -7.15 10.51
C GLY A 64 5.90 -7.30 9.01
N ALA A 65 5.69 -8.55 8.59
CA ALA A 65 5.40 -8.91 7.21
C ALA A 65 4.14 -9.79 7.14
N GLY A 66 3.40 -9.67 6.04
CA GLY A 66 2.31 -10.58 5.68
C GLY A 66 2.80 -11.79 4.89
N GLU A 67 1.87 -12.62 4.43
CA GLU A 67 2.16 -13.75 3.56
C GLU A 67 2.62 -13.26 2.18
N SER A 68 3.64 -13.94 1.63
CA SER A 68 4.05 -13.63 0.26
C SER A 68 3.01 -14.10 -0.75
N LEU A 69 2.71 -13.23 -1.73
CA LEU A 69 1.80 -13.54 -2.82
C LEU A 69 2.55 -13.70 -4.14
N TYR A 70 2.29 -14.79 -4.84
CA TYR A 70 2.75 -14.94 -6.22
C TYR A 70 1.77 -14.28 -7.19
N THR A 71 2.31 -13.51 -8.14
CA THR A 71 1.55 -12.87 -9.21
C THR A 71 1.91 -13.50 -10.55
N ALA A 72 1.00 -14.28 -11.13
CA ALA A 72 1.24 -14.96 -12.41
C ALA A 72 1.43 -13.98 -13.59
N VAL A 73 0.78 -12.81 -13.54
CA VAL A 73 0.84 -11.80 -14.61
C VAL A 73 2.24 -11.20 -14.74
N SER A 74 2.89 -10.90 -13.61
CA SER A 74 4.23 -10.28 -13.59
C SER A 74 5.34 -11.25 -13.21
N ASN A 75 4.99 -12.50 -12.84
CA ASN A 75 5.93 -13.54 -12.38
C ASN A 75 6.77 -13.12 -11.16
N PHE A 76 6.16 -12.38 -10.22
CA PHE A 76 6.80 -11.93 -8.99
C PHE A 76 6.24 -12.63 -7.76
N HIS A 77 7.11 -12.83 -6.76
CA HIS A 77 6.72 -13.03 -5.38
C HIS A 77 6.74 -11.68 -4.66
N VAL A 78 5.59 -11.25 -4.19
CA VAL A 78 5.43 -9.97 -3.49
C VAL A 78 5.34 -10.22 -2.00
N VAL A 79 6.24 -9.62 -1.24
CA VAL A 79 6.26 -9.70 0.24
C VAL A 79 5.73 -8.38 0.80
N PRO A 80 4.54 -8.36 1.43
CA PRO A 80 4.01 -7.15 2.05
C PRO A 80 4.65 -6.94 3.43
N PHE A 81 5.24 -5.78 3.64
CA PHE A 81 5.67 -5.31 4.95
C PHE A 81 4.67 -4.32 5.52
N VAL A 82 4.56 -4.33 6.85
CA VAL A 82 3.85 -3.29 7.60
C VAL A 82 4.90 -2.48 8.36
N ALA A 83 4.83 -1.17 8.23
CA ALA A 83 5.71 -0.24 8.93
C ALA A 83 4.92 0.92 9.51
N ARG A 84 5.45 1.52 10.58
CA ARG A 84 4.98 2.77 11.15
C ARG A 84 5.91 3.91 10.77
N LEU A 85 5.33 5.05 10.39
CA LEU A 85 6.07 6.30 10.22
C LEU A 85 6.35 6.92 11.60
N THR A 86 7.62 7.18 11.88
CA THR A 86 8.09 7.79 13.13
C THR A 86 8.45 9.28 12.99
N ALA A 87 8.32 9.84 11.77
CA ALA A 87 8.54 11.27 11.55
C ALA A 87 7.49 12.10 12.32
N PRO A 88 7.87 13.30 12.82
CA PRO A 88 6.97 14.15 13.60
C PRO A 88 5.76 14.63 12.79
N GLU A 89 5.90 14.76 11.49
CA GLU A 89 4.82 15.10 10.55
C GLU A 89 4.92 14.22 9.30
N ALA A 90 3.77 13.71 8.86
CA ALA A 90 3.69 12.97 7.60
C ALA A 90 3.57 13.96 6.43
N ILE A 91 4.70 14.34 5.86
CA ILE A 91 4.77 15.14 4.64
C ILE A 91 5.22 14.21 3.52
N PHE A 92 4.31 13.96 2.58
CA PHE A 92 4.59 13.14 1.41
C PHE A 92 4.92 14.01 0.21
N ASN A 93 5.97 13.62 -0.52
CA ASN A 93 6.38 14.25 -1.76
C ASN A 93 6.52 13.17 -2.83
N HIS A 94 5.50 12.99 -3.66
CA HIS A 94 5.50 11.95 -4.68
C HIS A 94 6.38 12.30 -5.88
N ASP A 95 6.92 11.26 -6.53
CA ASP A 95 7.62 11.41 -7.79
C ASP A 95 6.63 11.68 -8.94
N PRO A 96 6.61 12.90 -9.53
CA PRO A 96 5.70 13.23 -10.61
C PRO A 96 6.01 12.50 -11.92
N GLY A 97 7.17 11.83 -12.02
CA GLY A 97 7.53 10.99 -13.16
C GLY A 97 6.71 9.70 -13.23
N GLU A 98 6.30 9.17 -12.07
CA GLU A 98 5.57 7.90 -11.98
C GLU A 98 4.16 8.04 -11.42
N LEU A 99 3.93 9.04 -10.58
CA LEU A 99 2.70 9.19 -9.82
C LEU A 99 1.97 10.49 -10.15
N VAL A 100 0.65 10.46 -10.08
CA VAL A 100 -0.19 11.66 -10.14
C VAL A 100 -0.55 12.17 -8.75
N GLY A 101 -0.33 11.39 -7.69
CA GLY A 101 -0.61 11.78 -6.32
C GLY A 101 -0.54 10.63 -5.33
N ILE A 102 -0.88 10.96 -4.10
CA ILE A 102 -0.98 10.03 -2.99
C ILE A 102 -2.41 10.05 -2.47
N LEU A 103 -3.01 8.87 -2.34
CA LEU A 103 -4.33 8.67 -1.77
C LEU A 103 -4.16 8.27 -0.30
N GLU A 104 -4.61 9.11 0.61
CA GLU A 104 -4.50 8.87 2.06
C GLU A 104 -5.81 8.30 2.59
N VAL A 105 -5.81 7.02 2.92
CA VAL A 105 -7.03 6.33 3.38
C VAL A 105 -6.99 6.12 4.89
N PRO A 106 -8.01 6.55 5.65
CA PRO A 106 -8.11 6.24 7.06
C PRO A 106 -8.15 4.72 7.29
N LEU A 107 -7.36 4.23 8.25
CA LEU A 107 -7.27 2.79 8.53
C LEU A 107 -8.62 2.19 8.97
N ASP A 108 -9.43 2.93 9.72
CA ASP A 108 -10.77 2.51 10.15
C ASP A 108 -11.69 2.23 8.96
N ARG A 109 -11.58 3.02 7.87
CA ARG A 109 -12.33 2.80 6.63
C ARG A 109 -11.90 1.51 5.92
N LEU A 110 -10.60 1.22 5.90
CA LEU A 110 -10.10 -0.05 5.36
C LEU A 110 -10.53 -1.26 6.21
N LEU A 111 -10.65 -1.06 7.53
CA LEU A 111 -11.08 -2.10 8.47
C LEU A 111 -12.60 -2.36 8.44
N ASP A 112 -13.39 -1.45 7.92
CA ASP A 112 -14.84 -1.63 7.74
C ASP A 112 -15.12 -2.64 6.63
N LYS A 113 -15.59 -3.84 7.01
CA LYS A 113 -15.96 -4.89 6.04
C LYS A 113 -17.07 -4.46 5.08
N GLY A 114 -17.97 -3.59 5.53
CA GLY A 114 -19.08 -3.08 4.72
C GLY A 114 -18.64 -2.11 3.62
N ALA A 115 -17.43 -1.58 3.70
CA ALA A 115 -16.86 -0.70 2.69
C ALA A 115 -16.25 -1.46 1.49
N TRP A 116 -16.08 -2.79 1.60
CA TRP A 116 -15.57 -3.64 0.53
C TRP A 116 -16.71 -4.29 -0.24
N VAL A 117 -16.66 -4.24 -1.55
CA VAL A 117 -17.67 -4.83 -2.43
C VAL A 117 -17.03 -5.85 -3.37
N VAL A 118 -17.75 -6.92 -3.68
CA VAL A 118 -17.28 -7.91 -4.65
C VAL A 118 -17.28 -7.28 -6.04
N GLY A 119 -16.15 -7.38 -6.73
CA GLY A 119 -16.00 -6.84 -8.07
C GLY A 119 -16.94 -7.53 -9.08
N PRO A 120 -17.27 -6.85 -10.20
CA PRO A 120 -18.18 -7.39 -11.21
C PRO A 120 -17.63 -8.62 -11.94
N GLN A 121 -16.32 -8.87 -11.82
CA GLN A 121 -15.65 -10.03 -12.38
C GLN A 121 -14.84 -10.74 -11.30
N GLU A 122 -14.86 -12.07 -11.29
CA GLU A 122 -14.22 -12.89 -10.24
C GLU A 122 -12.72 -12.58 -10.05
N TRP A 123 -12.02 -12.29 -11.14
CA TRP A 123 -10.58 -11.97 -11.09
C TRP A 123 -10.26 -10.61 -10.43
N MET A 124 -11.24 -9.72 -10.29
CA MET A 124 -11.05 -8.43 -9.61
C MET A 124 -10.98 -8.59 -8.09
N GLY A 125 -11.64 -9.60 -7.53
CA GLY A 125 -11.75 -9.80 -6.10
C GLY A 125 -12.63 -8.74 -5.43
N GLU A 126 -12.29 -8.39 -4.20
CA GLU A 126 -12.94 -7.30 -3.47
C GLU A 126 -12.37 -5.95 -3.88
N LEU A 127 -13.25 -4.98 -4.00
CA LEU A 127 -12.96 -3.59 -4.37
C LEU A 127 -13.24 -2.67 -3.20
N PHE A 128 -12.41 -1.65 -3.04
CA PHE A 128 -12.63 -0.57 -2.09
C PHE A 128 -12.54 0.77 -2.81
N GLU A 129 -13.55 1.62 -2.62
CA GLU A 129 -13.59 2.93 -3.26
C GLU A 129 -13.32 4.04 -2.24
N TRP A 130 -12.44 4.96 -2.62
CA TRP A 130 -12.09 6.12 -1.81
C TRP A 130 -11.73 7.30 -2.70
N GLU A 131 -12.40 8.44 -2.46
CA GLU A 131 -12.15 9.72 -3.19
C GLU A 131 -12.10 9.56 -4.72
N GLY A 132 -13.00 8.75 -5.28
CA GLY A 132 -13.09 8.49 -6.72
C GLY A 132 -12.03 7.55 -7.28
N SER A 133 -11.21 6.95 -6.43
CA SER A 133 -10.22 5.94 -6.79
C SER A 133 -10.64 4.57 -6.28
N THR A 134 -10.28 3.51 -7.01
CA THR A 134 -10.62 2.13 -6.66
C THR A 134 -9.35 1.33 -6.32
N ILE A 135 -9.31 0.74 -5.13
CA ILE A 135 -8.30 -0.24 -4.72
C ILE A 135 -8.81 -1.63 -5.07
N TRP A 136 -8.04 -2.40 -5.83
CA TRP A 136 -8.40 -3.73 -6.31
C TRP A 136 -7.17 -4.57 -6.69
N GLY A 137 -7.36 -5.73 -7.27
CA GLY A 137 -6.30 -6.57 -7.82
C GLY A 137 -5.26 -6.98 -6.78
N LEU A 138 -3.97 -6.82 -7.11
CA LEU A 138 -2.88 -7.20 -6.19
C LEU A 138 -2.96 -6.43 -4.87
N THR A 139 -3.19 -5.11 -4.93
CA THR A 139 -3.31 -4.27 -3.72
C THR A 139 -4.46 -4.74 -2.84
N GLY A 140 -5.64 -5.00 -3.42
CA GLY A 140 -6.78 -5.55 -2.70
C GLY A 140 -6.47 -6.90 -2.04
N ARG A 141 -5.78 -7.81 -2.75
CA ARG A 141 -5.36 -9.12 -2.22
C ARG A 141 -4.36 -9.02 -1.06
N LEU A 142 -3.39 -8.09 -1.13
CA LEU A 142 -2.45 -7.83 -0.03
C LEU A 142 -3.19 -7.30 1.21
N LEU A 143 -4.15 -6.40 1.01
CA LEU A 143 -4.99 -5.89 2.10
C LEU A 143 -5.92 -6.97 2.68
N ALA A 144 -6.46 -7.86 1.86
CA ALA A 144 -7.27 -8.98 2.32
C ALA A 144 -6.51 -9.93 3.26
N ASP A 145 -5.19 -10.07 3.11
CA ASP A 145 -4.33 -10.81 4.06
C ASP A 145 -4.04 -9.98 5.33
N LEU A 146 -3.72 -8.70 5.18
CA LEU A 146 -3.25 -7.85 6.28
C LEU A 146 -4.39 -7.38 7.20
N LEU A 147 -5.52 -6.91 6.66
CA LEU A 147 -6.58 -6.27 7.44
C LEU A 147 -7.22 -7.18 8.51
N PRO A 148 -7.43 -8.50 8.30
CA PRO A 148 -7.89 -9.40 9.36
C PRO A 148 -6.95 -9.45 10.57
N ARG A 149 -5.64 -9.33 10.34
CA ARG A 149 -4.63 -9.31 11.43
C ARG A 149 -4.75 -8.03 12.26
N PHE A 150 -5.00 -6.88 11.61
CA PHE A 150 -5.29 -5.62 12.30
C PHE A 150 -6.58 -5.68 13.10
N ARG A 151 -7.67 -6.20 12.52
CA ARG A 151 -8.94 -6.37 13.24
C ARG A 151 -8.75 -7.20 14.50
N LYS A 152 -8.01 -8.31 14.40
CA LYS A 152 -7.70 -9.17 15.56
C LYS A 152 -6.86 -8.44 16.61
N ALA A 153 -5.84 -7.69 16.20
CA ALA A 153 -4.96 -6.95 17.11
C ALA A 153 -5.70 -5.81 17.84
N LEU A 154 -6.66 -5.17 17.16
CA LEU A 154 -7.45 -4.06 17.69
C LEU A 154 -8.76 -4.52 18.36
N ALA A 155 -9.01 -5.82 18.43
CA ALA A 155 -10.25 -6.43 18.98
C ALA A 155 -11.55 -5.92 18.30
N LEU A 156 -11.52 -5.73 16.98
CA LEU A 156 -12.63 -5.29 16.13
C LEU A 156 -13.33 -6.45 15.41
#